data_0b032782ba7e5163c95d886c37e60b76
#
_entry.id   0b032782ba7e5163c95d886c37e60b76
#
_cell.length_a   1.000
_cell.length_b   1.000
_cell.length_c   1.000
_cell.angle_alpha   90.00
_cell.angle_beta   90.00
_cell.angle_gamma   90.00
#
_symmetry.space_group_name_H-M   'P 1'
#
loop_
_entity.id
_entity.type
_entity.pdbx_description
1 polymer ?
#
loop_
_entity_poly.entity_id
_entity_poly.type
_entity_poly.pdbx_seq_one_letter_code
_entity_poly.pdbx_strand_id
1 'polypeptide(L)'
;MRKIYLFLGLALLGSCASREIKDIDTAMYLPENKSFTVYNDSNTSISTIPSFENLFPYEELEFLIRTGLEKSPNWRAKLAKLELVKTSSGLSITESKPSLSTKLGWTEGSEKTRESNFQKSDIPNLQSAALFNWEMDLWGKWKMIKESSIMHIEEATYLNNASRISFIHDIAEVWFLLAAKQEQLQILQTAISSQEKTIGFYQQRLDAGLDDNITYMRQSVVLDQLNLERARVLREREVSKIKLSSLIGNPLEEALPKIPILSQIDLPELPEIFPTNALQERPDIRAKEAKLRESMFMEKSAEYDLFPSLGFQISGISMTSNVSEPFEQWKASFGPVFNFPIWSPKKKILLATAKAESELRKKEWKAIIFQAIEEIESSTKSYIMVKNEYALAKKSSLATKSILDTSKDKFRAGLLSELQLLEDERQFLKTNIREIESRLQIFQFALYLSKSLGLSLEEI
;
A
#
# COMPACT_ATOMS: atom_id res chain seq x y z
N MET A 1 50.61 27.77 34.59
CA MET A 1 49.83 28.26 33.46
C MET A 1 49.39 27.18 32.45
N ARG A 2 49.96 25.98 32.39
CA ARG A 2 49.61 24.89 31.44
C ARG A 2 48.32 24.13 31.80
N LYS A 3 47.84 24.16 33.05
CA LYS A 3 46.63 23.44 33.51
C LYS A 3 45.31 24.22 33.31
N ILE A 4 45.36 25.54 33.07
CA ILE A 4 44.17 26.40 32.91
C ILE A 4 43.58 26.27 31.50
N TYR A 5 44.39 26.08 30.48
CA TYR A 5 43.92 25.93 29.09
C TYR A 5 43.18 24.59 28.83
N LEU A 6 43.49 23.54 29.61
CA LEU A 6 42.80 22.24 29.48
C LEU A 6 41.36 22.31 30.06
N PHE A 7 41.15 23.13 31.11
CA PHE A 7 39.81 23.28 31.72
C PHE A 7 38.89 24.26 30.92
N LEU A 8 39.47 25.25 30.23
CA LEU A 8 38.68 26.13 29.38
C LEU A 8 38.18 25.40 28.12
N GLY A 9 38.89 24.44 27.59
CA GLY A 9 38.50 23.59 26.48
C GLY A 9 37.34 22.64 26.83
N LEU A 10 37.29 22.10 28.07
CA LEU A 10 36.20 21.23 28.51
C LEU A 10 34.91 21.98 28.85
N ALA A 11 34.97 23.22 29.30
CA ALA A 11 33.79 24.03 29.63
C ALA A 11 32.98 24.48 28.42
N LEU A 12 33.58 24.53 27.22
CA LEU A 12 32.88 24.83 25.97
C LEU A 12 32.14 23.63 25.37
N LEU A 13 32.37 22.42 25.82
CA LEU A 13 31.74 21.20 25.35
C LEU A 13 30.36 20.93 25.99
N GLY A 14 30.01 21.64 27.05
CA GLY A 14 28.80 21.37 27.84
C GLY A 14 27.51 22.07 27.38
N SER A 15 27.54 22.86 26.31
CA SER A 15 26.41 23.74 25.94
C SER A 15 25.63 23.37 24.68
N CYS A 16 25.81 22.18 24.13
CA CYS A 16 24.93 21.69 23.05
C CYS A 16 23.81 20.87 23.63
N ALA A 17 22.80 21.52 24.23
CA ALA A 17 21.52 20.91 24.47
C ALA A 17 20.98 20.37 23.15
N SER A 18 20.80 19.07 23.04
CA SER A 18 20.13 18.44 21.91
C SER A 18 18.73 19.04 21.83
N ARG A 19 18.50 19.88 20.82
CA ARG A 19 17.17 20.44 20.57
C ARG A 19 16.29 19.27 20.15
N GLU A 20 15.42 18.84 21.05
CA GLU A 20 14.44 17.80 20.75
C GLU A 20 13.68 18.17 19.49
N ILE A 21 13.56 17.22 18.57
CA ILE A 21 12.67 17.36 17.41
C ILE A 21 11.27 17.28 17.98
N LYS A 22 10.56 18.41 18.01
CA LYS A 22 9.18 18.47 18.53
C LYS A 22 8.27 17.57 17.69
N ASP A 23 7.32 16.96 18.36
CA ASP A 23 6.24 16.25 17.69
C ASP A 23 5.51 17.18 16.71
N ILE A 24 5.15 16.63 15.56
CA ILE A 24 4.48 17.36 14.50
C ILE A 24 2.99 17.20 14.71
N ASP A 25 2.30 18.32 14.98
CA ASP A 25 0.85 18.33 15.19
C ASP A 25 0.13 18.37 13.83
N THR A 26 -0.56 17.28 13.50
CA THR A 26 -1.39 17.17 12.29
C THR A 26 -2.64 18.04 12.38
N ALA A 27 -3.16 18.31 13.57
CA ALA A 27 -4.36 19.12 13.78
C ALA A 27 -4.22 20.55 13.25
N MET A 28 -2.99 21.07 13.16
CA MET A 28 -2.68 22.41 12.62
C MET A 28 -3.06 22.58 11.13
N TYR A 29 -3.26 21.48 10.39
CA TYR A 29 -3.56 21.52 8.95
C TYR A 29 -4.97 21.07 8.61
N LEU A 30 -5.81 20.81 9.61
CA LEU A 30 -7.20 20.40 9.40
C LEU A 30 -8.08 21.63 9.14
N PRO A 31 -9.08 21.51 8.27
CA PRO A 31 -10.00 22.60 8.03
C PRO A 31 -10.85 22.89 9.28
N GLU A 32 -10.90 24.16 9.69
CA GLU A 32 -11.75 24.63 10.81
C GLU A 32 -13.24 24.71 10.45
N ASN A 33 -13.59 24.47 9.19
CA ASN A 33 -14.95 24.69 8.69
C ASN A 33 -15.81 23.43 8.82
N LYS A 34 -16.95 23.56 9.52
CA LYS A 34 -17.97 22.51 9.72
C LYS A 34 -18.66 22.00 8.43
N SER A 35 -18.35 22.58 7.27
CA SER A 35 -18.84 22.11 5.97
C SER A 35 -18.14 20.86 5.46
N PHE A 36 -17.06 20.43 6.10
CA PHE A 36 -16.33 19.21 5.75
C PHE A 36 -16.85 18.02 6.57
N THR A 37 -16.82 16.85 5.97
CA THR A 37 -17.19 15.57 6.60
C THR A 37 -16.23 15.21 7.74
N VAL A 38 -14.98 15.71 7.66
CA VAL A 38 -13.97 15.57 8.70
C VAL A 38 -13.75 16.92 9.37
N TYR A 39 -14.17 17.06 10.63
CA TYR A 39 -13.91 18.28 11.40
C TYR A 39 -13.70 17.99 12.89
N ASN A 40 -13.02 18.94 13.55
CA ASN A 40 -12.73 18.84 14.98
C ASN A 40 -13.86 19.52 15.77
N ASP A 41 -14.83 18.75 16.25
CA ASP A 41 -15.85 19.24 17.18
C ASP A 41 -15.80 18.42 18.47
N SER A 42 -15.34 19.04 19.55
CA SER A 42 -15.25 18.43 20.88
C SER A 42 -16.62 18.15 21.53
N ASN A 43 -17.73 18.59 20.90
CA ASN A 43 -19.08 18.54 21.48
C ASN A 43 -20.05 17.58 20.76
N THR A 44 -19.69 16.97 19.64
CA THR A 44 -20.52 15.96 19.00
C THR A 44 -20.17 14.58 19.54
N SER A 45 -21.21 13.81 19.90
CA SER A 45 -21.09 12.36 20.17
C SER A 45 -20.61 11.71 18.87
N ILE A 46 -19.30 11.50 18.76
CA ILE A 46 -18.64 10.89 17.62
C ILE A 46 -19.16 9.47 17.52
N SER A 47 -19.88 9.16 16.43
CA SER A 47 -20.19 7.79 16.10
C SER A 47 -18.84 7.05 15.97
N THR A 48 -18.68 6.00 16.76
CA THR A 48 -17.50 5.12 16.67
C THR A 48 -17.40 4.63 15.22
N ILE A 49 -16.25 4.82 14.60
CA ILE A 49 -16.00 4.28 13.28
C ILE A 49 -16.09 2.76 13.38
N PRO A 50 -17.01 2.11 12.63
CA PRO A 50 -17.14 0.65 12.71
C PRO A 50 -15.86 -0.01 12.18
N SER A 51 -15.47 -1.15 12.74
CA SER A 51 -14.36 -1.95 12.21
C SER A 51 -14.71 -2.54 10.84
N PHE A 52 -13.69 -3.01 10.10
CA PHE A 52 -13.93 -3.65 8.79
C PHE A 52 -14.86 -4.85 8.92
N GLU A 53 -14.70 -5.67 9.98
CA GLU A 53 -15.53 -6.84 10.28
C GLU A 53 -16.99 -6.46 10.54
N ASN A 54 -17.22 -5.36 11.23
CA ASN A 54 -18.58 -4.87 11.50
C ASN A 54 -19.27 -4.33 10.26
N LEU A 55 -18.51 -3.79 9.30
CA LEU A 55 -19.03 -3.31 8.01
C LEU A 55 -19.31 -4.46 7.04
N PHE A 56 -18.50 -5.50 7.09
CA PHE A 56 -18.54 -6.63 6.16
C PHE A 56 -18.46 -7.96 6.91
N PRO A 57 -19.51 -8.32 7.69
CA PRO A 57 -19.51 -9.49 8.59
C PRO A 57 -19.80 -10.81 7.83
N TYR A 58 -18.97 -11.15 6.83
CA TYR A 58 -19.15 -12.33 5.98
C TYR A 58 -18.00 -13.30 6.20
N GLU A 59 -18.29 -14.47 6.78
CA GLU A 59 -17.30 -15.49 7.10
C GLU A 59 -16.51 -15.97 5.87
N GLU A 60 -17.17 -16.08 4.71
CA GLU A 60 -16.50 -16.50 3.48
C GLU A 60 -15.52 -15.43 2.97
N LEU A 61 -15.86 -14.15 3.11
CA LEU A 61 -14.97 -13.04 2.77
C LEU A 61 -13.77 -13.00 3.71
N GLU A 62 -14.00 -13.11 5.01
CA GLU A 62 -12.95 -13.14 6.02
C GLU A 62 -11.99 -14.32 5.77
N PHE A 63 -12.52 -15.51 5.50
CA PHE A 63 -11.71 -16.69 5.16
C PHE A 63 -10.81 -16.44 3.94
N LEU A 64 -11.33 -15.81 2.89
CA LEU A 64 -10.57 -15.48 1.68
C LEU A 64 -9.47 -14.46 1.97
N ILE A 65 -9.77 -13.44 2.77
CA ILE A 65 -8.79 -12.41 3.17
C ILE A 65 -7.66 -13.05 3.98
N ARG A 66 -7.97 -13.86 4.99
CA ARG A 66 -6.97 -14.56 5.81
C ARG A 66 -6.12 -15.50 4.98
N THR A 67 -6.73 -16.28 4.08
CA THR A 67 -6.02 -17.15 3.13
C THR A 67 -5.07 -16.33 2.24
N GLY A 68 -5.51 -15.19 1.73
CA GLY A 68 -4.68 -14.30 0.91
C GLY A 68 -3.49 -13.73 1.68
N LEU A 69 -3.70 -13.27 2.91
CA LEU A 69 -2.63 -12.77 3.77
C LEU A 69 -1.61 -13.86 4.14
N GLU A 70 -2.04 -15.11 4.22
CA GLU A 70 -1.15 -16.24 4.51
C GLU A 70 -0.42 -16.76 3.26
N LYS A 71 -1.13 -16.94 2.13
CA LYS A 71 -0.62 -17.71 0.98
C LYS A 71 -0.20 -16.86 -0.21
N SER A 72 -0.69 -15.63 -0.36
CA SER A 72 -0.44 -14.81 -1.54
C SER A 72 1.05 -14.52 -1.79
N PRO A 73 1.60 -14.89 -2.95
CA PRO A 73 2.99 -14.56 -3.29
C PRO A 73 3.24 -13.05 -3.33
N ASN A 74 2.27 -12.27 -3.81
CA ASN A 74 2.37 -10.81 -3.88
C ASN A 74 2.43 -10.18 -2.50
N TRP A 75 1.63 -10.68 -1.55
CA TRP A 75 1.67 -10.22 -0.17
C TRP A 75 2.97 -10.62 0.52
N ARG A 76 3.41 -11.87 0.35
CA ARG A 76 4.69 -12.36 0.89
C ARG A 76 5.88 -11.56 0.37
N ALA A 77 5.87 -11.12 -0.90
CA ALA A 77 6.90 -10.24 -1.46
C ALA A 77 6.94 -8.87 -0.75
N LYS A 78 5.78 -8.30 -0.34
CA LYS A 78 5.73 -7.06 0.44
C LYS A 78 6.30 -7.25 1.84
N LEU A 79 6.00 -8.37 2.51
CA LEU A 79 6.60 -8.71 3.80
C LEU A 79 8.13 -8.91 3.70
N ALA A 80 8.61 -9.58 2.67
CA ALA A 80 10.05 -9.73 2.43
C ALA A 80 10.74 -8.38 2.17
N LYS A 81 10.06 -7.44 1.50
CA LYS A 81 10.56 -6.07 1.30
C LYS A 81 10.69 -5.33 2.64
N LEU A 82 9.71 -5.47 3.53
CA LEU A 82 9.80 -4.89 4.88
C LEU A 82 11.00 -5.46 5.65
N GLU A 83 11.21 -6.77 5.59
CA GLU A 83 12.33 -7.43 6.25
C GLU A 83 13.69 -6.97 5.67
N LEU A 84 13.75 -6.79 4.33
CA LEU A 84 14.94 -6.21 3.68
C LEU A 84 15.23 -4.80 4.21
N VAL A 85 14.22 -3.94 4.37
CA VAL A 85 14.40 -2.59 4.92
C VAL A 85 14.88 -2.65 6.37
N LYS A 86 14.29 -3.49 7.22
CA LYS A 86 14.73 -3.68 8.61
C LYS A 86 16.20 -4.11 8.68
N THR A 87 16.59 -5.08 7.85
CA THR A 87 17.96 -5.59 7.82
C THR A 87 18.94 -4.55 7.28
N SER A 88 18.60 -3.86 6.17
CA SER A 88 19.48 -2.85 5.58
C SER A 88 19.65 -1.62 6.47
N SER A 89 18.60 -1.19 7.17
CA SER A 89 18.70 -0.10 8.16
C SER A 89 19.61 -0.45 9.32
N GLY A 90 19.76 -1.74 9.66
CA GLY A 90 20.73 -2.24 10.64
C GLY A 90 22.18 -1.96 10.25
N LEU A 91 22.50 -1.90 8.95
CA LEU A 91 23.86 -1.58 8.49
C LEU A 91 24.28 -0.17 8.93
N SER A 92 23.44 0.85 8.70
CA SER A 92 23.74 2.24 9.10
C SER A 92 23.93 2.39 10.61
N ILE A 93 23.19 1.61 11.42
CA ILE A 93 23.36 1.57 12.88
C ILE A 93 24.72 0.97 13.26
N THR A 94 25.24 0.00 12.48
CA THR A 94 26.51 -0.65 12.78
C THR A 94 27.73 0.19 12.40
N GLU A 95 27.60 1.17 11.51
CA GLU A 95 28.70 2.08 11.13
C GLU A 95 29.27 2.89 12.31
N SER A 96 28.48 3.13 13.35
CA SER A 96 28.92 3.78 14.59
C SER A 96 29.74 2.88 15.50
N LYS A 97 29.79 1.57 15.25
CA LYS A 97 30.47 0.59 16.09
C LYS A 97 31.93 0.45 15.69
N PRO A 98 32.81 -0.01 16.64
CA PRO A 98 34.16 -0.37 16.30
C PRO A 98 34.22 -1.41 15.19
N SER A 99 35.15 -1.23 14.26
CA SER A 99 35.42 -2.19 13.18
C SER A 99 36.84 -2.73 13.30
N LEU A 100 36.98 -4.02 13.10
CA LEU A 100 38.28 -4.72 12.99
C LEU A 100 38.32 -5.38 11.62
N SER A 101 39.32 -5.02 10.82
CA SER A 101 39.55 -5.62 9.52
C SER A 101 40.98 -6.22 9.47
N THR A 102 41.09 -7.34 8.79
CA THR A 102 42.39 -7.94 8.49
C THR A 102 42.53 -8.04 6.98
N LYS A 103 43.73 -7.75 6.50
CA LYS A 103 44.10 -7.85 5.10
C LYS A 103 45.36 -8.69 4.96
N LEU A 104 45.31 -9.70 4.11
CA LEU A 104 46.45 -10.49 3.70
C LEU A 104 46.62 -10.31 2.20
N GLY A 105 47.78 -9.89 1.76
CA GLY A 105 48.10 -9.67 0.37
C GLY A 105 49.47 -10.25 0.01
N TRP A 106 49.55 -10.81 -1.21
CA TRP A 106 50.81 -11.22 -1.84
C TRP A 106 51.05 -10.30 -3.02
N THR A 107 52.26 -9.69 -3.07
CA THR A 107 52.63 -8.79 -4.17
C THR A 107 54.04 -9.15 -4.64
N GLU A 108 54.22 -9.31 -5.94
CA GLU A 108 55.53 -9.39 -6.56
C GLU A 108 55.83 -8.04 -7.23
N GLY A 109 56.99 -7.51 -6.97
CA GLY A 109 57.39 -6.25 -7.53
C GLY A 109 58.91 -6.03 -7.51
N SER A 110 59.40 -5.04 -8.24
CA SER A 110 60.79 -4.58 -8.18
C SER A 110 60.77 -3.06 -8.00
N GLU A 111 61.53 -2.57 -7.05
CA GLU A 111 61.68 -1.14 -6.79
C GLU A 111 63.10 -0.72 -7.21
N LYS A 112 63.21 0.44 -7.88
CA LYS A 112 64.48 1.07 -8.22
C LYS A 112 64.64 2.29 -7.32
N THR A 113 65.54 2.19 -6.35
CA THR A 113 65.91 3.36 -5.53
C THR A 113 67.11 4.07 -6.17
N ARG A 114 67.22 5.38 -5.96
CA ARG A 114 68.25 6.26 -6.60
C ARG A 114 69.69 5.93 -6.18
N GLU A 115 69.83 5.17 -5.10
CA GLU A 115 71.13 4.81 -4.49
C GLU A 115 71.62 3.42 -4.86
N SER A 116 70.80 2.56 -5.44
CA SER A 116 71.18 1.21 -5.86
C SER A 116 71.19 1.07 -7.36
N ASN A 117 72.33 0.87 -7.98
CA ASN A 117 72.46 0.39 -9.34
C ASN A 117 71.73 -0.93 -9.49
N PHE A 118 70.49 -0.91 -10.04
CA PHE A 118 69.67 -2.08 -10.47
C PHE A 118 69.88 -3.37 -9.63
N GLN A 119 69.91 -3.31 -8.31
CA GLN A 119 69.69 -4.50 -7.50
C GLN A 119 68.19 -4.68 -7.38
N LYS A 120 67.74 -5.90 -7.70
CA LYS A 120 66.40 -6.35 -7.44
C LYS A 120 66.15 -6.20 -5.94
N SER A 121 65.52 -5.12 -5.51
CA SER A 121 65.12 -4.98 -4.12
C SER A 121 64.03 -6.04 -3.91
N ASP A 122 64.28 -6.98 -3.02
CA ASP A 122 63.26 -7.93 -2.60
C ASP A 122 62.15 -7.14 -1.92
N ILE A 123 61.13 -6.79 -2.69
CA ILE A 123 59.93 -6.21 -2.11
C ILE A 123 59.24 -7.29 -1.29
N PRO A 124 58.86 -7.00 -0.06
CA PRO A 124 58.19 -7.98 0.78
C PRO A 124 56.95 -8.52 0.04
N ASN A 125 56.96 -9.84 -0.22
CA ASN A 125 55.93 -10.46 -1.03
C ASN A 125 54.64 -10.69 -0.26
N LEU A 126 54.71 -10.96 1.03
CA LEU A 126 53.57 -11.16 1.90
C LEU A 126 53.38 -9.94 2.81
N GLN A 127 52.20 -9.35 2.71
CA GLN A 127 51.78 -8.25 3.56
C GLN A 127 50.54 -8.67 4.35
N SER A 128 50.60 -8.54 5.67
CA SER A 128 49.48 -8.73 6.55
C SER A 128 49.20 -7.43 7.31
N ALA A 129 47.93 -7.06 7.42
CA ALA A 129 47.53 -5.89 8.17
C ALA A 129 46.31 -6.21 9.02
N ALA A 130 46.29 -5.70 10.24
CA ALA A 130 45.10 -5.64 11.09
C ALA A 130 44.84 -4.18 11.43
N LEU A 131 43.59 -3.75 11.21
CA LEU A 131 43.17 -2.38 11.39
C LEU A 131 41.91 -2.32 12.24
N PHE A 132 41.97 -1.68 13.39
CA PHE A 132 40.85 -1.35 14.24
C PHE A 132 40.57 0.14 14.08
N ASN A 133 39.31 0.48 13.77
CA ASN A 133 38.82 1.86 13.66
C ASN A 133 37.56 2.01 14.47
N TRP A 134 37.46 3.14 15.18
CA TRP A 134 36.28 3.53 15.90
C TRP A 134 36.19 5.07 15.95
N GLU A 135 35.05 5.65 15.54
CA GLU A 135 34.75 7.07 15.67
C GLU A 135 33.82 7.28 16.88
N MET A 136 34.26 8.10 17.83
CA MET A 136 33.43 8.45 19.00
C MET A 136 32.35 9.45 18.62
N ASP A 137 31.13 9.22 19.08
CA ASP A 137 29.99 10.12 18.84
C ASP A 137 29.97 11.28 19.84
N LEU A 138 30.90 12.23 19.67
CA LEU A 138 31.01 13.38 20.58
C LEU A 138 29.84 14.36 20.49
N TRP A 139 29.28 14.53 19.30
CA TRP A 139 28.29 15.56 18.98
C TRP A 139 26.88 14.96 18.77
N GLY A 140 26.75 13.65 18.72
CA GLY A 140 25.49 12.97 18.45
C GLY A 140 25.21 12.74 16.97
N LYS A 141 26.21 12.84 16.08
CA LYS A 141 26.08 12.53 14.65
C LYS A 141 25.57 11.10 14.42
N TRP A 142 26.22 10.13 15.04
CA TRP A 142 25.86 8.71 14.92
C TRP A 142 24.52 8.39 15.60
N LYS A 143 24.21 9.09 16.71
CA LYS A 143 22.89 9.02 17.31
C LYS A 143 21.81 9.47 16.32
N MET A 144 21.99 10.58 15.59
CA MET A 144 21.03 11.05 14.59
C MET A 144 20.87 10.07 13.44
N ILE A 145 21.95 9.46 12.96
CA ILE A 145 21.90 8.41 11.93
C ILE A 145 21.09 7.20 12.41
N LYS A 146 21.29 6.79 13.66
CA LYS A 146 20.51 5.70 14.27
C LYS A 146 19.03 6.04 14.36
N GLU A 147 18.67 7.22 14.85
CA GLU A 147 17.27 7.68 14.92
C GLU A 147 16.63 7.77 13.52
N SER A 148 17.38 8.29 12.52
CA SER A 148 16.97 8.28 11.12
C SER A 148 16.66 6.86 10.62
N SER A 149 17.53 5.89 10.92
CA SER A 149 17.32 4.48 10.53
C SER A 149 16.09 3.85 11.21
N ILE A 150 15.80 4.23 12.45
CA ILE A 150 14.58 3.80 13.15
C ILE A 150 13.33 4.37 12.44
N MET A 151 13.35 5.66 12.10
CA MET A 151 12.25 6.28 11.36
C MET A 151 12.06 5.66 9.96
N HIS A 152 13.14 5.26 9.30
CA HIS A 152 13.08 4.56 8.03
C HIS A 152 12.38 3.18 8.15
N ILE A 153 12.63 2.45 9.25
CA ILE A 153 11.92 1.19 9.56
C ILE A 153 10.45 1.46 9.84
N GLU A 154 10.13 2.53 10.59
CA GLU A 154 8.75 2.93 10.85
C GLU A 154 8.00 3.30 9.57
N GLU A 155 8.62 4.11 8.69
CA GLU A 155 8.06 4.42 7.36
C GLU A 155 7.69 3.13 6.61
N ALA A 156 8.64 2.19 6.51
CA ALA A 156 8.43 0.93 5.82
C ALA A 156 7.31 0.07 6.45
N THR A 157 7.21 0.10 7.78
CA THR A 157 6.15 -0.60 8.52
C THR A 157 4.78 -0.01 8.21
N TYR A 158 4.64 1.30 8.27
CA TYR A 158 3.39 1.97 7.93
C TYR A 158 3.00 1.80 6.45
N LEU A 159 3.96 1.84 5.51
CA LEU A 159 3.72 1.53 4.09
C LEU A 159 3.26 0.09 3.89
N ASN A 160 3.78 -0.85 4.68
CA ASN A 160 3.31 -2.23 4.67
C ASN A 160 1.86 -2.33 5.18
N ASN A 161 1.50 -1.62 6.25
CA ASN A 161 0.14 -1.57 6.77
C ASN A 161 -0.83 -0.94 5.76
N ALA A 162 -0.47 0.17 5.10
CA ALA A 162 -1.25 0.74 4.01
C ALA A 162 -1.45 -0.24 2.84
N SER A 163 -0.40 -1.03 2.54
CA SER A 163 -0.47 -2.09 1.53
C SER A 163 -1.37 -3.25 1.95
N ARG A 164 -1.41 -3.59 3.26
CA ARG A 164 -2.31 -4.60 3.82
C ARG A 164 -3.76 -4.17 3.67
N ILE A 165 -4.09 -2.94 4.01
CA ILE A 165 -5.43 -2.36 3.82
C ILE A 165 -5.83 -2.48 2.35
N SER A 166 -4.99 -2.00 1.42
CA SER A 166 -5.28 -2.08 -0.01
C SER A 166 -5.52 -3.52 -0.47
N PHE A 167 -4.71 -4.45 0.00
CA PHE A 167 -4.83 -5.87 -0.36
C PHE A 167 -6.14 -6.51 0.13
N ILE A 168 -6.57 -6.18 1.34
CA ILE A 168 -7.87 -6.63 1.90
C ILE A 168 -9.02 -6.10 1.06
N HIS A 169 -8.99 -4.80 0.72
CA HIS A 169 -10.03 -4.16 -0.09
C HIS A 169 -10.06 -4.70 -1.52
N ASP A 170 -8.92 -5.01 -2.13
CA ASP A 170 -8.84 -5.63 -3.46
C ASP A 170 -9.53 -7.01 -3.49
N ILE A 171 -9.38 -7.81 -2.44
CA ILE A 171 -10.07 -9.10 -2.31
C ILE A 171 -11.58 -8.89 -2.15
N ALA A 172 -11.98 -7.97 -1.26
CA ALA A 172 -13.39 -7.68 -1.00
C ALA A 172 -14.10 -7.12 -2.25
N GLU A 173 -13.46 -6.23 -3.00
CA GLU A 173 -14.01 -5.69 -4.24
C GLU A 173 -14.32 -6.81 -5.26
N VAL A 174 -13.37 -7.72 -5.47
CA VAL A 174 -13.55 -8.83 -6.40
C VAL A 174 -14.62 -9.81 -5.90
N TRP A 175 -14.72 -10.04 -4.60
CA TRP A 175 -15.75 -10.89 -4.00
C TRP A 175 -17.17 -10.34 -4.24
N PHE A 176 -17.42 -9.04 -3.98
CA PHE A 176 -18.70 -8.40 -4.27
C PHE A 176 -19.01 -8.36 -5.78
N LEU A 177 -18.00 -8.16 -6.63
CA LEU A 177 -18.16 -8.22 -8.07
C LEU A 177 -18.62 -9.62 -8.51
N LEU A 178 -18.02 -10.69 -7.96
CA LEU A 178 -18.41 -12.07 -8.25
C LEU A 178 -19.85 -12.34 -7.80
N ALA A 179 -20.26 -11.85 -6.62
CA ALA A 179 -21.63 -11.96 -6.13
C ALA A 179 -22.64 -11.30 -7.10
N ALA A 180 -22.32 -10.10 -7.61
CA ALA A 180 -23.15 -9.40 -8.58
C ALA A 180 -23.22 -10.14 -9.91
N LYS A 181 -22.08 -10.64 -10.43
CA LYS A 181 -22.06 -11.40 -11.70
C LYS A 181 -22.82 -12.71 -11.61
N GLN A 182 -22.77 -13.37 -10.46
CA GLN A 182 -23.54 -14.60 -10.21
C GLN A 182 -25.05 -14.30 -10.29
N GLU A 183 -25.51 -13.20 -9.69
CA GLU A 183 -26.92 -12.80 -9.73
C GLU A 183 -27.36 -12.39 -11.16
N GLN A 184 -26.56 -11.62 -11.87
CA GLN A 184 -26.81 -11.26 -13.28
C GLN A 184 -26.97 -12.51 -14.15
N LEU A 185 -26.13 -13.55 -13.97
CA LEU A 185 -26.22 -14.81 -14.71
C LEU A 185 -27.52 -15.57 -14.41
N GLN A 186 -27.99 -15.58 -13.16
CA GLN A 186 -29.25 -16.23 -12.80
C GLN A 186 -30.45 -15.56 -13.49
N ILE A 187 -30.46 -14.22 -13.53
CA ILE A 187 -31.52 -13.45 -14.17
C ILE A 187 -31.49 -13.67 -15.68
N LEU A 188 -30.31 -13.62 -16.31
CA LEU A 188 -30.15 -13.87 -17.74
C LEU A 188 -30.56 -15.30 -18.10
N GLN A 189 -30.24 -16.31 -17.28
CA GLN A 189 -30.66 -17.68 -17.52
C GLN A 189 -32.20 -17.82 -17.47
N THR A 190 -32.86 -17.13 -16.55
CA THR A 190 -34.32 -17.10 -16.47
C THR A 190 -34.93 -16.44 -17.70
N ALA A 191 -34.37 -15.32 -18.15
CA ALA A 191 -34.82 -14.62 -19.37
C ALA A 191 -34.62 -15.47 -20.63
N ILE A 192 -33.48 -16.14 -20.77
CA ILE A 192 -33.21 -17.07 -21.89
C ILE A 192 -34.22 -18.22 -21.90
N SER A 193 -34.45 -18.84 -20.73
CA SER A 193 -35.43 -19.95 -20.67
C SER A 193 -36.86 -19.50 -21.00
N SER A 194 -37.25 -18.26 -20.67
CA SER A 194 -38.52 -17.67 -21.08
C SER A 194 -38.55 -17.43 -22.60
N GLN A 195 -37.50 -16.90 -23.17
CA GLN A 195 -37.39 -16.62 -24.61
C GLN A 195 -37.39 -17.90 -25.46
N GLU A 196 -36.74 -18.96 -24.99
CA GLU A 196 -36.76 -20.30 -25.67
C GLU A 196 -38.15 -20.85 -25.77
N LYS A 197 -38.99 -20.72 -24.71
CA LYS A 197 -40.37 -21.12 -24.73
C LYS A 197 -41.20 -20.28 -25.73
N THR A 198 -40.95 -18.99 -25.79
CA THR A 198 -41.58 -18.07 -26.73
C THR A 198 -41.23 -18.46 -28.18
N ILE A 199 -39.96 -18.76 -28.46
CA ILE A 199 -39.54 -19.22 -29.81
C ILE A 199 -40.24 -20.55 -30.18
N GLY A 200 -40.27 -21.50 -29.23
CA GLY A 200 -40.96 -22.76 -29.44
C GLY A 200 -42.47 -22.59 -29.78
N PHE A 201 -43.12 -21.64 -29.14
CA PHE A 201 -44.51 -21.30 -29.47
C PHE A 201 -44.67 -20.71 -30.90
N TYR A 202 -43.79 -19.77 -31.30
CA TYR A 202 -43.80 -19.23 -32.65
C TYR A 202 -43.45 -20.24 -33.73
N GLN A 203 -42.56 -21.17 -33.45
CA GLN A 203 -42.22 -22.24 -34.37
C GLN A 203 -43.46 -23.11 -34.66
N GLN A 204 -44.21 -23.47 -33.61
CA GLN A 204 -45.48 -24.26 -33.77
C GLN A 204 -46.53 -23.50 -34.57
N ARG A 205 -46.67 -22.16 -34.39
CA ARG A 205 -47.60 -21.32 -35.15
C ARG A 205 -47.18 -21.19 -36.61
N LEU A 206 -45.87 -21.06 -36.88
CA LEU A 206 -45.29 -21.01 -38.22
C LEU A 206 -45.58 -22.34 -38.97
N ASP A 207 -45.34 -23.46 -38.31
CA ASP A 207 -45.55 -24.80 -38.85
C ASP A 207 -47.06 -25.07 -39.16
N ALA A 208 -47.96 -24.46 -38.38
CA ALA A 208 -49.38 -24.49 -38.59
C ALA A 208 -49.88 -23.42 -39.63
N GLY A 209 -49.02 -22.61 -40.21
CA GLY A 209 -49.36 -21.56 -41.15
C GLY A 209 -50.13 -20.39 -40.54
N LEU A 210 -50.06 -20.22 -39.22
CA LEU A 210 -50.77 -19.21 -38.45
C LEU A 210 -49.94 -17.94 -38.22
N ASP A 211 -48.66 -17.98 -38.55
CA ASP A 211 -47.73 -16.86 -38.38
C ASP A 211 -46.74 -16.72 -39.55
N ASP A 212 -46.01 -15.61 -39.63
CA ASP A 212 -44.99 -15.38 -40.64
C ASP A 212 -43.58 -15.69 -40.12
N ASN A 213 -42.65 -15.93 -41.03
CA ASN A 213 -41.25 -16.20 -40.71
C ASN A 213 -40.56 -14.97 -40.09
N ILE A 214 -41.04 -13.75 -40.32
CA ILE A 214 -40.42 -12.51 -39.81
C ILE A 214 -40.58 -12.44 -38.30
N THR A 215 -41.73 -12.83 -37.77
CA THR A 215 -42.01 -12.85 -36.32
C THR A 215 -41.09 -13.88 -35.62
N TYR A 216 -40.99 -15.11 -36.17
CA TYR A 216 -40.05 -16.11 -35.67
C TYR A 216 -38.61 -15.60 -35.66
N MET A 217 -38.12 -15.01 -36.76
CA MET A 217 -36.77 -14.47 -36.89
C MET A 217 -36.50 -13.35 -35.86
N ARG A 218 -37.48 -12.46 -35.61
CA ARG A 218 -37.36 -11.42 -34.57
C ARG A 218 -37.13 -12.02 -33.18
N GLN A 219 -37.83 -13.09 -32.83
CA GLN A 219 -37.67 -13.77 -31.53
C GLN A 219 -36.32 -14.47 -31.43
N SER A 220 -35.84 -15.06 -32.51
CA SER A 220 -34.47 -15.63 -32.56
C SER A 220 -33.39 -14.58 -32.32
N VAL A 221 -33.51 -13.38 -32.91
CA VAL A 221 -32.55 -12.29 -32.67
C VAL A 221 -32.56 -11.85 -31.21
N VAL A 222 -33.72 -11.82 -30.54
CA VAL A 222 -33.79 -11.52 -29.10
C VAL A 222 -33.06 -12.59 -28.27
N LEU A 223 -33.21 -13.89 -28.59
CA LEU A 223 -32.49 -14.97 -27.95
C LEU A 223 -31.00 -14.85 -28.12
N ASP A 224 -30.54 -14.53 -29.34
CA ASP A 224 -29.11 -14.33 -29.63
C ASP A 224 -28.53 -13.17 -28.83
N GLN A 225 -29.27 -12.07 -28.69
CA GLN A 225 -28.87 -10.93 -27.86
C GLN A 225 -28.73 -11.31 -26.36
N LEU A 226 -29.66 -12.09 -25.84
CA LEU A 226 -29.60 -12.60 -24.45
C LEU A 226 -28.42 -13.54 -24.24
N ASN A 227 -28.16 -14.44 -25.21
CA ASN A 227 -27.01 -15.34 -25.15
C ASN A 227 -25.69 -14.59 -25.26
N LEU A 228 -25.59 -13.55 -26.08
CA LEU A 228 -24.42 -12.66 -26.17
C LEU A 228 -24.15 -11.97 -24.83
N GLU A 229 -25.18 -11.41 -24.21
CA GLU A 229 -25.05 -10.76 -22.90
C GLU A 229 -24.64 -11.75 -21.81
N ARG A 230 -25.24 -12.97 -21.79
CA ARG A 230 -24.83 -14.04 -20.89
C ARG A 230 -23.37 -14.44 -21.09
N ALA A 231 -22.91 -14.55 -22.32
CA ALA A 231 -21.51 -14.88 -22.66
C ALA A 231 -20.56 -13.77 -22.15
N ARG A 232 -20.94 -12.49 -22.28
CA ARG A 232 -20.20 -11.36 -21.74
C ARG A 232 -20.06 -11.44 -20.21
N VAL A 233 -21.17 -11.58 -19.50
CA VAL A 233 -21.20 -11.64 -18.03
C VAL A 233 -20.43 -12.88 -17.52
N LEU A 234 -20.56 -14.04 -18.21
CA LEU A 234 -19.82 -15.25 -17.89
C LEU A 234 -18.30 -15.03 -18.02
N ARG A 235 -17.84 -14.39 -19.09
CA ARG A 235 -16.44 -14.06 -19.26
C ARG A 235 -15.94 -13.14 -18.14
N GLU A 236 -16.69 -12.10 -17.79
CA GLU A 236 -16.33 -11.17 -16.71
C GLU A 236 -16.25 -11.89 -15.36
N ARG A 237 -17.17 -12.82 -15.08
CA ARG A 237 -17.14 -13.67 -13.89
C ARG A 237 -15.89 -14.55 -13.85
N GLU A 238 -15.55 -15.24 -14.96
CA GLU A 238 -14.40 -16.13 -14.99
C GLU A 238 -13.08 -15.34 -14.83
N VAL A 239 -12.94 -14.18 -15.47
CA VAL A 239 -11.80 -13.28 -15.28
C VAL A 239 -11.68 -12.83 -13.81
N SER A 240 -12.82 -12.51 -13.17
CA SER A 240 -12.84 -12.11 -11.76
C SER A 240 -12.47 -13.27 -10.83
N LYS A 241 -12.88 -14.51 -11.15
CA LYS A 241 -12.44 -15.71 -10.41
C LYS A 241 -10.92 -15.91 -10.49
N ILE A 242 -10.36 -15.76 -11.69
CA ILE A 242 -8.90 -15.86 -11.89
C ILE A 242 -8.20 -14.77 -11.07
N LYS A 243 -8.70 -13.53 -11.08
CA LYS A 243 -8.16 -12.45 -10.28
C LYS A 243 -8.20 -12.76 -8.79
N LEU A 244 -9.32 -13.27 -8.28
CA LEU A 244 -9.46 -13.65 -6.87
C LEU A 244 -8.49 -14.79 -6.50
N SER A 245 -8.43 -15.86 -7.30
CA SER A 245 -7.50 -16.98 -7.10
C SER A 245 -6.04 -16.52 -7.06
N SER A 246 -5.66 -15.59 -7.96
CA SER A 246 -4.31 -14.99 -7.97
C SER A 246 -4.05 -14.16 -6.71
N LEU A 247 -5.03 -13.37 -6.25
CA LEU A 247 -4.89 -12.55 -5.04
C LEU A 247 -4.68 -13.42 -3.81
N ILE A 248 -5.48 -14.48 -3.63
CA ILE A 248 -5.37 -15.35 -2.45
C ILE A 248 -4.23 -16.36 -2.55
N GLY A 249 -3.50 -16.40 -3.69
CA GLY A 249 -2.40 -17.34 -3.90
C GLY A 249 -2.87 -18.80 -4.02
N ASN A 250 -4.12 -18.99 -4.42
CA ASN A 250 -4.71 -20.31 -4.64
C ASN A 250 -4.52 -20.74 -6.11
N PRO A 251 -4.05 -21.97 -6.40
CA PRO A 251 -4.05 -22.50 -7.75
C PRO A 251 -5.45 -22.49 -8.36
N LEU A 252 -5.56 -22.21 -9.65
CA LEU A 252 -6.83 -22.12 -10.37
C LEU A 252 -7.67 -23.41 -10.32
N GLU A 253 -7.05 -24.53 -10.00
CA GLU A 253 -7.67 -25.86 -9.90
C GLU A 253 -8.44 -26.07 -8.58
N GLU A 254 -8.16 -25.30 -7.53
CA GLU A 254 -8.87 -25.40 -6.26
C GLU A 254 -10.18 -24.62 -6.30
N ALA A 255 -11.24 -25.25 -5.82
CA ALA A 255 -12.55 -24.62 -5.74
C ALA A 255 -12.57 -23.45 -4.75
N LEU A 256 -13.03 -22.29 -5.21
CA LEU A 256 -13.31 -21.16 -4.32
C LEU A 256 -14.53 -21.47 -3.42
N PRO A 257 -14.62 -20.93 -2.22
CA PRO A 257 -15.82 -20.96 -1.40
C PRO A 257 -17.05 -20.54 -2.20
N LYS A 258 -18.21 -21.02 -1.81
CA LYS A 258 -19.47 -20.61 -2.44
C LYS A 258 -19.72 -19.13 -2.13
N ILE A 259 -19.77 -18.30 -3.17
CA ILE A 259 -20.07 -16.88 -3.05
C ILE A 259 -21.59 -16.71 -3.14
N PRO A 260 -22.25 -16.02 -2.19
CA PRO A 260 -23.67 -15.73 -2.26
C PRO A 260 -23.99 -14.78 -3.42
N ILE A 261 -25.26 -14.68 -3.81
CA ILE A 261 -25.70 -13.65 -4.74
C ILE A 261 -25.79 -12.30 -4.01
N LEU A 262 -25.60 -11.19 -4.73
CA LEU A 262 -25.48 -9.87 -4.13
C LEU A 262 -26.72 -9.43 -3.35
N SER A 263 -27.91 -9.84 -3.77
CA SER A 263 -29.18 -9.54 -3.08
C SER A 263 -29.32 -10.19 -1.70
N GLN A 264 -28.55 -11.25 -1.41
CA GLN A 264 -28.52 -11.91 -0.09
C GLN A 264 -27.53 -11.28 0.89
N ILE A 265 -26.76 -10.30 0.44
CA ILE A 265 -25.72 -9.61 1.23
C ILE A 265 -26.35 -8.30 1.75
N ASP A 266 -26.31 -8.06 3.06
CA ASP A 266 -26.84 -6.82 3.65
C ASP A 266 -26.04 -5.59 3.22
N LEU A 267 -26.70 -4.45 3.13
CA LEU A 267 -26.02 -3.21 2.76
C LEU A 267 -25.23 -2.67 3.94
N PRO A 268 -23.97 -2.25 3.73
CA PRO A 268 -23.16 -1.67 4.80
C PRO A 268 -23.73 -0.31 5.20
N GLU A 269 -23.69 0.00 6.51
CA GLU A 269 -24.06 1.31 7.05
C GLU A 269 -22.81 2.03 7.55
N LEU A 270 -22.52 3.17 6.94
CA LEU A 270 -21.40 4.03 7.29
C LEU A 270 -21.92 5.37 7.80
N PRO A 271 -21.26 5.96 8.82
CA PRO A 271 -21.57 7.30 9.28
C PRO A 271 -21.24 8.33 8.20
N GLU A 272 -21.89 9.49 8.26
CA GLU A 272 -21.68 10.60 7.31
C GLU A 272 -20.64 11.60 7.82
N ILE A 273 -20.22 11.49 9.08
CA ILE A 273 -19.31 12.41 9.75
C ILE A 273 -18.22 11.58 10.45
N PHE A 274 -16.96 11.98 10.28
CA PHE A 274 -15.81 11.29 10.83
C PHE A 274 -14.97 12.19 11.73
N PRO A 275 -14.40 11.66 12.82
CA PRO A 275 -13.51 12.41 13.69
C PRO A 275 -12.14 12.61 13.02
N THR A 276 -11.46 13.69 13.38
CA THR A 276 -10.09 13.99 12.89
C THR A 276 -9.06 12.92 13.23
N ASN A 277 -9.28 12.17 14.31
CA ASN A 277 -8.41 11.06 14.70
C ASN A 277 -8.28 9.99 13.59
N ALA A 278 -9.33 9.80 12.78
CA ALA A 278 -9.30 8.88 11.64
C ALA A 278 -8.17 9.21 10.64
N LEU A 279 -7.89 10.50 10.43
CA LEU A 279 -6.77 10.93 9.59
C LEU A 279 -5.42 10.64 10.24
N GLN A 280 -5.30 10.87 11.55
CA GLN A 280 -4.04 10.66 12.27
C GLN A 280 -3.62 9.19 12.33
N GLU A 281 -4.58 8.28 12.31
CA GLU A 281 -4.34 6.83 12.37
C GLU A 281 -4.08 6.21 10.99
N ARG A 282 -4.28 6.94 9.91
CA ARG A 282 -4.00 6.44 8.55
C ARG A 282 -2.52 6.06 8.38
N PRO A 283 -2.23 4.82 7.96
CA PRO A 283 -0.84 4.37 7.82
C PRO A 283 -0.05 5.14 6.75
N ASP A 284 -0.68 5.63 5.69
CA ASP A 284 -0.03 6.41 4.64
C ASP A 284 0.42 7.79 5.16
N ILE A 285 -0.37 8.44 6.01
CA ILE A 285 -0.01 9.71 6.68
C ILE A 285 1.12 9.46 7.68
N ARG A 286 1.03 8.40 8.49
CA ARG A 286 2.09 8.01 9.44
C ARG A 286 3.40 7.68 8.73
N ALA A 287 3.35 7.02 7.57
CA ALA A 287 4.54 6.74 6.77
C ALA A 287 5.23 8.04 6.32
N LYS A 288 4.46 9.02 5.83
CA LYS A 288 5.01 10.33 5.41
C LYS A 288 5.53 11.14 6.58
N GLU A 289 4.91 11.04 7.75
CA GLU A 289 5.41 11.64 8.99
C GLU A 289 6.76 11.01 9.41
N ALA A 290 6.86 9.68 9.41
CA ALA A 290 8.11 8.99 9.71
C ALA A 290 9.22 9.39 8.71
N LYS A 291 8.90 9.50 7.41
CA LYS A 291 9.83 9.99 6.38
C LYS A 291 10.29 11.42 6.62
N LEU A 292 9.40 12.30 7.06
CA LEU A 292 9.78 13.67 7.44
C LEU A 292 10.73 13.66 8.63
N ARG A 293 10.42 12.89 9.69
CA ARG A 293 11.29 12.76 10.87
C ARG A 293 12.66 12.18 10.51
N GLU A 294 12.70 11.16 9.65
CA GLU A 294 13.94 10.61 9.09
C GLU A 294 14.80 11.71 8.48
N SER A 295 14.21 12.53 7.59
CA SER A 295 14.95 13.63 6.92
C SER A 295 15.43 14.71 7.89
N MET A 296 14.67 15.02 8.95
CA MET A 296 15.09 15.96 10.00
C MET A 296 16.29 15.43 10.81
N PHE A 297 16.31 14.12 11.11
CA PHE A 297 17.48 13.50 11.76
C PHE A 297 18.70 13.49 10.84
N MET A 298 18.53 13.22 9.54
CA MET A 298 19.62 13.31 8.56
C MET A 298 20.14 14.73 8.38
N GLU A 299 19.28 15.76 8.41
CA GLU A 299 19.69 17.16 8.43
C GLU A 299 20.56 17.46 9.65
N LYS A 300 20.15 17.01 10.84
CA LYS A 300 20.93 17.15 12.08
C LYS A 300 22.26 16.41 12.01
N SER A 301 22.30 15.21 11.47
CA SER A 301 23.54 14.47 11.26
C SER A 301 24.50 15.22 10.34
N ALA A 302 24.01 15.81 9.23
CA ALA A 302 24.80 16.60 8.31
C ALA A 302 25.31 17.91 8.96
N GLU A 303 24.54 18.50 9.87
CA GLU A 303 24.98 19.66 10.67
C GLU A 303 26.13 19.26 11.59
N TYR A 304 26.01 18.14 12.32
CA TYR A 304 27.04 17.63 13.23
C TYR A 304 28.31 17.15 12.51
N ASP A 305 28.21 16.75 11.25
CA ASP A 305 29.36 16.38 10.42
C ASP A 305 30.29 17.55 10.10
N LEU A 306 29.86 18.80 10.34
CA LEU A 306 30.71 20.00 10.25
C LEU A 306 31.62 20.19 11.47
N PHE A 307 31.37 19.50 12.59
CA PHE A 307 32.20 19.59 13.77
C PHE A 307 33.41 18.65 13.69
N PRO A 308 34.48 18.89 14.50
CA PRO A 308 35.64 18.01 14.56
C PRO A 308 35.23 16.61 15.02
N SER A 309 35.77 15.55 14.39
CA SER A 309 35.58 14.18 14.84
C SER A 309 36.81 13.64 15.58
N LEU A 310 36.56 12.75 16.55
CA LEU A 310 37.57 12.03 17.30
C LEU A 310 37.40 10.52 17.04
N GLY A 311 38.41 9.92 16.49
CA GLY A 311 38.47 8.49 16.30
C GLY A 311 39.62 7.86 17.11
N PHE A 312 39.57 6.55 17.28
CA PHE A 312 40.65 5.71 17.74
C PHE A 312 41.04 4.76 16.65
N GLN A 313 42.34 4.67 16.37
CA GLN A 313 42.90 3.77 15.39
C GLN A 313 44.00 2.90 16.04
N ILE A 314 43.88 1.58 15.82
CA ILE A 314 44.94 0.65 16.12
C ILE A 314 45.31 -0.05 14.82
N SER A 315 46.55 -0.06 14.44
CA SER A 315 47.03 -0.75 13.24
C SER A 315 48.23 -1.61 13.54
N GLY A 316 48.23 -2.83 13.03
CA GLY A 316 49.38 -3.72 12.98
C GLY A 316 49.63 -4.08 11.51
N ILE A 317 50.84 -3.86 11.04
CA ILE A 317 51.25 -4.22 9.67
C ILE A 317 52.50 -5.08 9.77
N SER A 318 52.50 -6.19 9.07
CA SER A 318 53.70 -7.02 8.90
C SER A 318 54.00 -7.20 7.42
N MET A 319 55.28 -7.18 7.09
CA MET A 319 55.77 -7.35 5.72
C MET A 319 56.93 -8.35 5.77
N THR A 320 56.95 -9.33 4.88
CA THR A 320 58.02 -10.31 4.79
C THR A 320 58.22 -10.79 3.36
N SER A 321 59.45 -11.06 2.99
CA SER A 321 59.83 -11.74 1.75
C SER A 321 59.78 -13.26 1.88
N ASN A 322 59.74 -13.79 3.12
CA ASN A 322 59.77 -15.21 3.41
C ASN A 322 58.53 -15.64 4.21
N VAL A 323 57.74 -16.55 3.67
CA VAL A 323 56.54 -17.08 4.32
C VAL A 323 56.83 -17.80 5.62
N SER A 324 58.05 -18.34 5.78
CA SER A 324 58.50 -19.02 7.01
C SER A 324 58.78 -18.05 8.18
N GLU A 325 58.92 -16.74 7.88
CA GLU A 325 59.21 -15.68 8.86
C GLU A 325 58.17 -14.55 8.73
N PRO A 326 56.91 -14.79 9.05
CA PRO A 326 55.81 -13.87 8.74
C PRO A 326 55.86 -12.52 9.47
N PHE A 327 56.75 -12.36 10.46
CA PHE A 327 56.92 -11.14 11.26
C PHE A 327 58.34 -10.55 11.14
N GLU A 328 59.04 -10.78 10.03
CA GLU A 328 60.38 -10.24 9.78
C GLU A 328 60.43 -8.71 9.95
N GLN A 329 59.44 -8.00 9.40
CA GLN A 329 59.27 -6.58 9.63
C GLN A 329 57.83 -6.32 10.08
N TRP A 330 57.65 -5.73 11.23
CA TRP A 330 56.34 -5.38 11.73
C TRP A 330 56.31 -3.97 12.31
N LYS A 331 55.16 -3.32 12.20
CA LYS A 331 54.87 -2.02 12.80
C LYS A 331 53.50 -2.07 13.45
N ALA A 332 53.41 -1.66 14.71
CA ALA A 332 52.14 -1.44 15.40
C ALA A 332 52.02 0.04 15.79
N SER A 333 50.87 0.58 15.63
CA SER A 333 50.55 1.93 16.08
C SER A 333 49.15 1.97 16.70
N PHE A 334 48.99 2.79 17.72
CA PHE A 334 47.68 3.08 18.33
C PHE A 334 47.64 4.54 18.74
N GLY A 335 46.46 5.14 18.65
CA GLY A 335 46.26 6.53 19.09
C GLY A 335 44.94 7.14 18.70
N PRO A 336 44.62 8.29 19.31
CA PRO A 336 43.52 9.11 18.90
C PRO A 336 43.82 9.81 17.56
N VAL A 337 42.80 9.91 16.71
CA VAL A 337 42.83 10.62 15.43
C VAL A 337 41.83 11.75 15.51
N PHE A 338 42.28 13.00 15.47
CA PHE A 338 41.45 14.18 15.41
C PHE A 338 41.33 14.65 13.96
N ASN A 339 40.12 14.78 13.47
CA ASN A 339 39.82 15.30 12.13
C ASN A 339 39.08 16.64 12.24
N PHE A 340 39.69 17.72 11.75
CA PHE A 340 39.14 19.07 11.77
C PHE A 340 38.77 19.50 10.34
N PRO A 341 37.48 19.60 9.99
CA PRO A 341 37.06 20.02 8.64
C PRO A 341 37.16 21.53 8.45
N ILE A 342 38.39 22.10 8.40
CA ILE A 342 38.65 23.53 8.32
C ILE A 342 38.09 24.14 7.02
N TRP A 343 38.21 23.40 5.91
CA TRP A 343 37.65 23.78 4.60
C TRP A 343 37.00 22.57 3.94
N SER A 344 35.68 22.52 3.95
CA SER A 344 34.93 21.39 3.36
C SER A 344 33.69 21.89 2.58
N PRO A 345 33.86 22.38 1.35
CA PRO A 345 32.74 22.80 0.50
C PRO A 345 31.72 21.65 0.31
N LYS A 346 32.20 20.40 0.16
CA LYS A 346 31.36 19.20 0.03
C LYS A 346 30.40 19.04 1.22
N LYS A 347 30.88 19.16 2.45
CA LYS A 347 30.03 19.03 3.66
C LYS A 347 28.97 20.14 3.75
N LYS A 348 29.31 21.37 3.33
CA LYS A 348 28.36 22.47 3.26
C LYS A 348 27.25 22.22 2.24
N ILE A 349 27.58 21.67 1.08
CA ILE A 349 26.60 21.29 0.07
C ILE A 349 25.73 20.13 0.59
N LEU A 350 26.30 19.12 1.24
CA LEU A 350 25.55 18.02 1.84
C LEU A 350 24.54 18.53 2.88
N LEU A 351 24.93 19.47 3.75
CA LEU A 351 24.00 20.11 4.69
C LEU A 351 22.90 20.89 3.97
N ALA A 352 23.22 21.65 2.92
CA ALA A 352 22.22 22.38 2.15
C ALA A 352 21.24 21.43 1.45
N THR A 353 21.74 20.30 0.93
CA THR A 353 20.90 19.24 0.34
C THR A 353 19.98 18.62 1.38
N ALA A 354 20.49 18.26 2.56
CA ALA A 354 19.69 17.70 3.64
C ALA A 354 18.58 18.66 4.12
N LYS A 355 18.88 19.97 4.21
CA LYS A 355 17.87 21.00 4.51
C LYS A 355 16.79 21.10 3.46
N ALA A 356 17.17 21.10 2.18
CA ALA A 356 16.20 21.12 1.07
C ALA A 356 15.33 19.86 1.05
N GLU A 357 15.92 18.71 1.37
CA GLU A 357 15.18 17.45 1.49
C GLU A 357 14.17 17.46 2.65
N SER A 358 14.57 17.93 3.82
CA SER A 358 13.68 18.08 4.99
C SER A 358 12.48 19.00 4.66
N GLU A 359 12.70 20.13 3.99
CA GLU A 359 11.62 21.00 3.54
C GLU A 359 10.73 20.35 2.47
N LEU A 360 11.30 19.57 1.54
CA LEU A 360 10.52 18.78 0.57
C LEU A 360 9.60 17.79 1.29
N ARG A 361 10.13 16.97 2.22
CA ARG A 361 9.35 15.98 2.97
C ARG A 361 8.23 16.62 3.78
N LYS A 362 8.47 17.81 4.34
CA LYS A 362 7.45 18.61 5.01
C LYS A 362 6.30 19.02 4.08
N LYS A 363 6.60 19.39 2.84
CA LYS A 363 5.56 19.70 1.85
C LYS A 363 4.80 18.46 1.39
N GLU A 364 5.50 17.34 1.18
CA GLU A 364 4.87 16.05 0.85
C GLU A 364 3.93 15.56 1.96
N TRP A 365 4.36 15.68 3.22
CA TRP A 365 3.52 15.34 4.37
C TRP A 365 2.24 16.20 4.45
N LYS A 366 2.34 17.51 4.17
CA LYS A 366 1.15 18.36 4.05
C LYS A 366 0.24 17.95 2.90
N ALA A 367 0.82 17.63 1.74
CA ALA A 367 0.07 17.25 0.56
C ALA A 367 -0.75 15.97 0.79
N ILE A 368 -0.18 14.94 1.46
CA ILE A 368 -0.91 13.70 1.75
C ILE A 368 -2.10 13.91 2.70
N ILE A 369 -2.02 14.86 3.63
CA ILE A 369 -3.16 15.22 4.50
C ILE A 369 -4.31 15.78 3.67
N PHE A 370 -4.04 16.73 2.75
CA PHE A 370 -5.07 17.29 1.88
C PHE A 370 -5.67 16.23 0.95
N GLN A 371 -4.83 15.35 0.40
CA GLN A 371 -5.30 14.22 -0.41
C GLN A 371 -6.22 13.28 0.40
N ALA A 372 -5.85 12.98 1.64
CA ALA A 372 -6.66 12.14 2.51
C ALA A 372 -8.04 12.77 2.83
N ILE A 373 -8.09 14.07 3.05
CA ILE A 373 -9.35 14.81 3.23
C ILE A 373 -10.20 14.72 1.96
N GLU A 374 -9.61 14.95 0.78
CA GLU A 374 -10.29 14.84 -0.51
C GLU A 374 -10.84 13.42 -0.72
N GLU A 375 -10.07 12.39 -0.42
CA GLU A 375 -10.50 10.99 -0.54
C GLU A 375 -11.70 10.68 0.35
N ILE A 376 -11.70 11.11 1.62
CA ILE A 376 -12.82 10.90 2.54
C ILE A 376 -14.05 11.68 2.08
N GLU A 377 -13.90 12.96 1.74
CA GLU A 377 -15.00 13.81 1.28
C GLU A 377 -15.67 13.26 0.00
N SER A 378 -14.85 12.92 -1.00
CA SER A 378 -15.36 12.39 -2.27
C SER A 378 -16.02 11.02 -2.09
N SER A 379 -15.42 10.13 -1.29
CA SER A 379 -15.97 8.81 -1.02
C SER A 379 -17.28 8.88 -0.25
N THR A 380 -17.38 9.74 0.78
CA THR A 380 -18.59 9.91 1.57
C THR A 380 -19.73 10.45 0.72
N LYS A 381 -19.50 11.52 -0.06
CA LYS A 381 -20.51 12.08 -0.96
C LYS A 381 -20.96 11.07 -2.01
N SER A 382 -20.02 10.33 -2.60
CA SER A 382 -20.32 9.29 -3.58
C SER A 382 -21.15 8.17 -2.96
N TYR A 383 -20.81 7.70 -1.75
CA TYR A 383 -21.58 6.70 -1.03
C TYR A 383 -23.04 7.13 -0.78
N ILE A 384 -23.27 8.36 -0.32
CA ILE A 384 -24.61 8.93 -0.10
C ILE A 384 -25.38 8.99 -1.41
N MET A 385 -24.76 9.49 -2.50
CA MET A 385 -25.39 9.61 -3.80
C MET A 385 -25.81 8.26 -4.38
N VAL A 386 -24.92 7.26 -4.29
CA VAL A 386 -25.21 5.91 -4.81
C VAL A 386 -26.30 5.20 -4.00
N LYS A 387 -26.44 5.45 -2.69
CA LYS A 387 -27.61 4.97 -1.92
C LYS A 387 -28.93 5.50 -2.50
N ASN A 388 -28.97 6.78 -2.87
CA ASN A 388 -30.14 7.39 -3.51
C ASN A 388 -30.39 6.80 -4.90
N GLU A 389 -29.34 6.60 -5.72
CA GLU A 389 -29.46 5.98 -7.04
C GLU A 389 -30.00 4.55 -6.94
N TYR A 390 -29.51 3.77 -5.98
CA TYR A 390 -30.01 2.42 -5.71
C TYR A 390 -31.49 2.43 -5.29
N ALA A 391 -31.90 3.34 -4.43
CA ALA A 391 -33.30 3.46 -4.02
C ALA A 391 -34.22 3.71 -5.22
N LEU A 392 -33.81 4.57 -6.18
CA LEU A 392 -34.52 4.83 -7.42
C LEU A 392 -34.49 3.62 -8.36
N ALA A 393 -33.34 2.95 -8.52
CA ALA A 393 -33.21 1.76 -9.35
C ALA A 393 -34.12 0.63 -8.83
N LYS A 394 -34.11 0.39 -7.51
CA LYS A 394 -34.97 -0.59 -6.84
C LYS A 394 -36.45 -0.29 -7.03
N LYS A 395 -36.88 0.99 -6.86
CA LYS A 395 -38.23 1.41 -7.11
C LYS A 395 -38.65 1.17 -8.57
N SER A 396 -37.77 1.47 -9.54
CA SER A 396 -38.01 1.23 -10.96
C SER A 396 -38.10 -0.27 -11.27
N SER A 397 -37.24 -1.10 -10.72
CA SER A 397 -37.26 -2.56 -10.90
C SER A 397 -38.57 -3.18 -10.34
N LEU A 398 -38.99 -2.77 -9.14
CA LEU A 398 -40.27 -3.21 -8.55
C LEU A 398 -41.47 -2.80 -9.38
N ALA A 399 -41.47 -1.57 -9.91
CA ALA A 399 -42.56 -1.08 -10.77
C ALA A 399 -42.65 -1.87 -12.08
N THR A 400 -41.51 -2.09 -12.75
CA THR A 400 -41.48 -2.87 -14.01
C THR A 400 -41.82 -4.35 -13.78
N LYS A 401 -41.47 -4.92 -12.63
CA LYS A 401 -41.89 -6.26 -12.22
C LYS A 401 -43.43 -6.34 -12.12
N SER A 402 -44.06 -5.38 -11.44
CA SER A 402 -45.51 -5.33 -11.30
C SER A 402 -46.22 -5.16 -12.65
N ILE A 403 -45.66 -4.31 -13.55
CA ILE A 403 -46.15 -4.18 -14.92
C ILE A 403 -46.08 -5.51 -15.64
N LEU A 404 -44.91 -6.18 -15.60
CA LEU A 404 -44.70 -7.47 -16.25
C LEU A 404 -45.68 -8.54 -15.75
N ASP A 405 -45.86 -8.66 -14.42
CA ASP A 405 -46.79 -9.62 -13.84
C ASP A 405 -48.24 -9.37 -14.33
N THR A 406 -48.66 -8.10 -14.35
CA THR A 406 -49.97 -7.68 -14.89
C THR A 406 -50.10 -7.97 -16.39
N SER A 407 -49.04 -7.73 -17.16
CA SER A 407 -48.98 -7.98 -18.60
C SER A 407 -49.07 -9.47 -18.93
N LYS A 408 -48.43 -10.32 -18.12
CA LYS A 408 -48.55 -11.78 -18.23
C LYS A 408 -49.98 -12.27 -18.03
N ASP A 409 -50.70 -11.71 -17.04
CA ASP A 409 -52.07 -12.09 -16.78
C ASP A 409 -53.02 -11.61 -17.89
N LYS A 410 -52.84 -10.38 -18.38
CA LYS A 410 -53.61 -9.84 -19.52
C LYS A 410 -53.36 -10.63 -20.82
N PHE A 411 -52.11 -10.99 -21.07
CA PHE A 411 -51.75 -11.84 -22.23
C PHE A 411 -52.45 -13.20 -22.18
N ARG A 412 -52.44 -13.87 -21.02
CA ARG A 412 -53.14 -15.13 -20.80
C ARG A 412 -54.65 -15.02 -21.04
N ALA A 413 -55.21 -13.84 -20.71
CA ALA A 413 -56.64 -13.52 -20.98
C ALA A 413 -56.92 -13.08 -22.42
N GLY A 414 -55.93 -13.01 -23.30
CA GLY A 414 -56.07 -12.51 -24.68
C GLY A 414 -56.28 -11.00 -24.81
N LEU A 415 -56.01 -10.25 -23.76
CA LEU A 415 -56.25 -8.79 -23.68
C LEU A 415 -55.01 -7.94 -23.97
N LEU A 416 -53.85 -8.57 -24.20
CA LEU A 416 -52.59 -7.89 -24.49
C LEU A 416 -51.91 -8.55 -25.69
N SER A 417 -51.27 -7.74 -26.54
CA SER A 417 -50.44 -8.27 -27.63
C SER A 417 -49.12 -8.82 -27.06
N GLU A 418 -48.59 -9.82 -27.73
CA GLU A 418 -47.32 -10.41 -27.37
C GLU A 418 -46.16 -9.43 -27.50
N LEU A 419 -46.20 -8.55 -28.52
CA LEU A 419 -45.18 -7.52 -28.68
C LEU A 419 -45.05 -6.64 -27.43
N GLN A 420 -46.21 -6.29 -26.84
CA GLN A 420 -46.20 -5.52 -25.58
C GLN A 420 -45.67 -6.30 -24.41
N LEU A 421 -46.03 -7.60 -24.29
CA LEU A 421 -45.49 -8.46 -23.24
C LEU A 421 -43.94 -8.58 -23.31
N LEU A 422 -43.42 -8.77 -24.51
CA LEU A 422 -41.98 -8.87 -24.74
C LEU A 422 -41.24 -7.56 -24.43
N GLU A 423 -41.88 -6.41 -24.71
CA GLU A 423 -41.30 -5.10 -24.35
C GLU A 423 -41.25 -4.94 -22.82
N ASP A 424 -42.31 -5.38 -22.11
CA ASP A 424 -42.38 -5.30 -20.66
C ASP A 424 -41.37 -6.29 -20.02
N GLU A 425 -41.14 -7.49 -20.60
CA GLU A 425 -40.08 -8.42 -20.19
C GLU A 425 -38.67 -7.81 -20.35
N ARG A 426 -38.38 -7.19 -21.50
CA ARG A 426 -37.12 -6.49 -21.74
C ARG A 426 -36.90 -5.34 -20.78
N GLN A 427 -37.94 -4.56 -20.55
CA GLN A 427 -37.84 -3.40 -19.64
C GLN A 427 -37.59 -3.86 -18.20
N PHE A 428 -38.26 -4.91 -17.74
CA PHE A 428 -37.99 -5.52 -16.43
C PHE A 428 -36.56 -6.05 -16.33
N LEU A 429 -36.08 -6.81 -17.32
CA LEU A 429 -34.71 -7.32 -17.34
C LEU A 429 -33.68 -6.18 -17.22
N LYS A 430 -33.86 -5.12 -18.01
CA LYS A 430 -32.96 -3.95 -18.00
C LYS A 430 -32.94 -3.23 -16.65
N THR A 431 -34.12 -3.03 -16.03
CA THR A 431 -34.20 -2.35 -14.73
C THR A 431 -33.69 -3.19 -13.60
N ASN A 432 -33.86 -4.53 -13.66
CA ASN A 432 -33.36 -5.47 -12.68
C ASN A 432 -31.79 -5.56 -12.72
N ILE A 433 -31.21 -5.63 -13.92
CA ILE A 433 -29.75 -5.59 -14.05
C ILE A 433 -29.20 -4.26 -13.49
N ARG A 434 -29.86 -3.13 -13.77
CA ARG A 434 -29.46 -1.83 -13.24
C ARG A 434 -29.58 -1.75 -11.71
N GLU A 435 -30.56 -2.40 -11.11
CA GLU A 435 -30.67 -2.51 -9.66
C GLU A 435 -29.47 -3.24 -9.07
N ILE A 436 -29.05 -4.37 -9.65
CA ILE A 436 -27.87 -5.12 -9.20
C ILE A 436 -26.62 -4.26 -9.34
N GLU A 437 -26.44 -3.56 -10.46
CA GLU A 437 -25.29 -2.69 -10.69
C GLU A 437 -25.22 -1.55 -9.67
N SER A 438 -26.35 -0.89 -9.41
CA SER A 438 -26.41 0.18 -8.41
C SER A 438 -26.17 -0.35 -6.99
N ARG A 439 -26.63 -1.58 -6.68
CA ARG A 439 -26.34 -2.25 -5.41
C ARG A 439 -24.84 -2.56 -5.26
N LEU A 440 -24.20 -3.05 -6.32
CA LEU A 440 -22.75 -3.29 -6.34
C LEU A 440 -21.97 -2.00 -6.08
N GLN A 441 -22.38 -0.88 -6.68
CA GLN A 441 -21.74 0.42 -6.47
C GLN A 441 -21.79 0.86 -5.00
N ILE A 442 -22.87 0.55 -4.24
CA ILE A 442 -22.89 0.82 -2.79
C ILE A 442 -21.74 0.11 -2.09
N PHE A 443 -21.51 -1.18 -2.37
CA PHE A 443 -20.41 -1.93 -1.77
C PHE A 443 -19.06 -1.37 -2.20
N GLN A 444 -18.89 -0.99 -3.47
CA GLN A 444 -17.65 -0.41 -3.97
C GLN A 444 -17.33 0.92 -3.27
N PHE A 445 -18.29 1.83 -3.16
CA PHE A 445 -18.07 3.11 -2.48
C PHE A 445 -17.94 2.96 -0.96
N ALA A 446 -18.61 1.99 -0.34
CA ALA A 446 -18.39 1.64 1.04
C ALA A 446 -16.97 1.12 1.28
N LEU A 447 -16.44 0.28 0.38
CA LEU A 447 -15.04 -0.16 0.42
C LEU A 447 -14.06 1.00 0.21
N TYR A 448 -14.31 1.91 -0.75
CA TYR A 448 -13.46 3.10 -0.94
C TYR A 448 -13.43 3.97 0.30
N LEU A 449 -14.58 4.22 0.92
CA LEU A 449 -14.68 5.00 2.15
C LEU A 449 -13.99 4.29 3.32
N SER A 450 -14.21 2.99 3.50
CA SER A 450 -13.53 2.16 4.49
C SER A 450 -12.00 2.21 4.33
N LYS A 451 -11.50 2.13 3.09
CA LYS A 451 -10.07 2.26 2.77
C LYS A 451 -9.54 3.66 3.07
N SER A 452 -10.29 4.71 2.72
CA SER A 452 -9.89 6.10 2.99
C SER A 452 -9.86 6.43 4.49
N LEU A 453 -10.60 5.69 5.31
CA LEU A 453 -10.56 5.74 6.77
C LEU A 453 -9.45 4.88 7.38
N GLY A 454 -8.73 4.11 6.58
CA GLY A 454 -7.66 3.23 7.05
C GLY A 454 -8.14 1.95 7.73
N LEU A 455 -9.40 1.54 7.51
CA LEU A 455 -9.95 0.36 8.17
C LEU A 455 -9.32 -0.93 7.60
N SER A 456 -9.00 -1.84 8.48
CA SER A 456 -8.39 -3.14 8.17
C SER A 456 -9.01 -4.23 9.02
N LEU A 457 -8.85 -5.47 8.61
CA LEU A 457 -9.15 -6.64 9.43
C LEU A 457 -8.21 -6.66 10.64
N GLU A 458 -8.73 -6.89 11.84
CA GLU A 458 -7.92 -7.00 13.05
C GLU A 458 -6.92 -8.16 12.96
N GLU A 459 -5.75 -7.96 13.54
CA GLU A 459 -4.77 -9.04 13.70
C GLU A 459 -5.19 -9.90 14.89
N ILE A 460 -5.22 -11.20 14.68
CA ILE A 460 -5.43 -12.19 15.74
C ILE A 460 -4.15 -12.36 16.53
#